data_48c6ddde17729c57df3add88a118a2bc
#
_entry.id   48c6ddde17729c57df3add88a118a2bc
#
_cell.length_a   1.000
_cell.length_b   1.000
_cell.length_c   1.000
_cell.angle_alpha   90.00
_cell.angle_beta   90.00
_cell.angle_gamma   90.00
#
_symmetry.space_group_name_H-M   'P 1'
#
loop_
_entity.id
_entity.type
_entity.pdbx_description
1 polymer ?
#
loop_
_entity_poly.entity_id
_entity_poly.type
_entity_poly.pdbx_seq_one_letter_code
_entity_poly.pdbx_strand_id
1 'polypeptide(L)' 'MEALEEIAGYLPRRAGDALLEAGRRNRVENVRLRAGGAITAEWHGGVEVLAERIT' A
#
# COMPACT_ATOMS: atom_id res chain seq x y z
N MET A 1 4.47 6.95 -7.67
CA MET A 1 4.99 7.35 -6.34
C MET A 1 6.44 6.92 -6.23
N GLU A 2 7.32 7.86 -5.96
CA GLU A 2 8.76 7.59 -5.97
C GLU A 2 9.31 7.00 -4.68
N ALA A 3 8.58 7.10 -3.58
CA ALA A 3 9.06 6.70 -2.26
C ALA A 3 8.40 5.43 -1.74
N LEU A 4 8.05 4.48 -2.63
CA LEU A 4 7.36 3.26 -2.20
C LEU A 4 8.16 2.45 -1.18
N GLU A 5 9.45 2.33 -1.39
CA GLU A 5 10.30 1.57 -0.48
C GLU A 5 10.36 2.21 0.90
N GLU A 6 10.41 3.52 0.93
CA GLU A 6 10.44 4.27 2.17
C GLU A 6 9.11 4.13 2.91
N ILE A 7 8.00 4.28 2.20
CA ILE A 7 6.67 4.11 2.78
C ILE A 7 6.48 2.69 3.28
N ALA A 8 6.90 1.70 2.50
CA ALA A 8 6.80 0.31 2.90
C ALA A 8 7.53 0.03 4.22
N GLY A 9 8.62 0.75 4.48
CA GLY A 9 9.38 0.62 5.72
C GLY A 9 8.62 1.10 6.95
N TYR A 10 7.63 1.96 6.79
CA TYR A 10 6.79 2.43 7.90
C TYR A 10 5.57 1.56 8.15
N LEU A 11 5.28 0.63 7.26
CA LEU A 11 4.11 -0.23 7.36
C LEU A 11 4.46 -1.54 8.03
N PRO A 12 3.47 -2.25 8.60
CA PRO A 12 3.70 -3.63 9.00
C PRO A 12 4.26 -4.42 7.82
N ARG A 13 5.10 -5.39 8.10
CA ARG A 13 5.84 -6.10 7.05
C ARG A 13 4.96 -6.63 5.92
N ARG A 14 3.83 -7.24 6.25
CA ARG A 14 2.90 -7.76 5.24
C ARG A 14 2.38 -6.67 4.32
N ALA A 15 2.01 -5.55 4.91
CA ALA A 15 1.50 -4.42 4.14
C ALA A 15 2.61 -3.82 3.28
N GLY A 16 3.80 -3.69 3.83
CA GLY A 16 4.95 -3.19 3.09
C GLY A 16 5.29 -4.08 1.90
N ASP A 17 5.35 -5.39 2.11
CA ASP A 17 5.62 -6.34 1.04
C ASP A 17 4.54 -6.29 -0.04
N ALA A 18 3.27 -6.20 0.39
CA ALA A 18 2.15 -6.09 -0.55
C ALA A 18 2.22 -4.79 -1.36
N LEU A 19 2.63 -3.70 -0.73
CA LEU A 19 2.80 -2.42 -1.42
C LEU A 19 3.88 -2.51 -2.49
N LEU A 20 5.02 -3.10 -2.17
CA LEU A 20 6.10 -3.25 -3.14
C LEU A 20 5.68 -4.14 -4.30
N GLU A 21 4.93 -5.19 -4.02
CA GLU A 21 4.40 -6.08 -5.06
C GLU A 21 3.40 -5.36 -5.96
N ALA A 22 2.50 -4.58 -5.36
CA ALA A 22 1.55 -3.77 -6.12
C ALA A 22 2.28 -2.76 -7.02
N GLY A 23 3.35 -2.17 -6.50
CA GLY A 23 4.16 -1.21 -7.24
C GLY A 23 4.90 -1.81 -8.43
N ARG A 24 5.14 -3.11 -8.42
CA ARG A 24 5.74 -3.81 -9.57
C ARG A 24 4.76 -3.98 -10.72
N ARG A 25 3.48 -4.13 -10.38
CA ARG A 25 2.44 -4.39 -11.37
C ARG A 25 1.72 -3.14 -11.83
N ASN A 26 1.69 -2.12 -10.97
CA ASN A 26 0.92 -0.92 -11.22
C ASN A 26 1.71 0.30 -10.74
N ARG A 27 1.41 1.45 -11.33
CA ARG A 27 2.00 2.70 -10.87
C ARG A 27 1.17 3.23 -9.71
N VAL A 28 1.54 2.87 -8.51
CA VAL A 28 0.84 3.31 -7.30
C VAL A 28 0.99 4.81 -7.13
N GLU A 29 -0.12 5.52 -6.96
CA GLU A 29 -0.16 6.96 -6.80
C GLU A 29 -0.42 7.40 -5.38
N ASN A 30 -1.19 6.61 -4.63
CA ASN A 30 -1.51 6.93 -3.24
C ASN A 30 -1.55 5.66 -2.40
N VAL A 31 -1.21 5.84 -1.13
CA VAL A 31 -1.40 4.80 -0.12
C VAL A 31 -2.26 5.44 0.95
N ARG A 32 -3.37 4.79 1.31
CA ARG A 32 -4.33 5.33 2.28
C ARG A 32 -4.50 4.41 3.47
N LEU A 33 -4.56 5.03 4.62
CA LEU A 33 -4.95 4.36 5.86
C LEU A 33 -6.43 4.62 6.08
N ARG A 34 -7.22 3.56 6.10
CA ARG A 34 -8.66 3.65 6.25
C ARG A 34 -9.08 3.47 7.70
N ALA A 35 -10.31 3.94 8.01
CA ALA A 35 -10.92 3.68 9.30
C ALA A 35 -10.97 2.16 9.52
N GLY A 36 -10.65 1.72 10.73
CA GLY A 36 -10.57 0.29 11.04
C GLY A 36 -9.20 -0.31 10.80
N GLY A 37 -8.23 0.48 10.30
CA GLY A 37 -6.85 0.04 10.14
C GLY A 37 -6.50 -0.59 8.81
N ALA A 38 -7.41 -0.57 7.84
CA ALA A 38 -7.10 -1.09 6.51
C ALA A 38 -6.15 -0.15 5.78
N ILE A 39 -5.20 -0.72 5.05
CA ILE A 39 -4.26 0.03 4.21
C ILE A 39 -4.53 -0.32 2.77
N THR A 40 -4.69 0.71 1.93
CA THR A 40 -4.96 0.51 0.52
C THR A 40 -3.94 1.25 -0.34
N ALA A 41 -3.60 0.66 -1.49
CA ALA A 41 -2.81 1.33 -2.53
C ALA A 41 -3.75 1.67 -3.68
N GLU A 42 -3.59 2.86 -4.22
CA GLU A 42 -4.44 3.35 -5.30
C GLU A 42 -3.59 3.77 -6.50
N TRP A 43 -4.09 3.48 -7.68
CA TRP A 43 -3.47 3.90 -8.94
C TRP A 43 -4.55 4.27 -9.92
N HIS A 44 -4.16 4.84 -11.06
CA HIS A 44 -5.13 5.19 -12.10
C HIS A 44 -5.81 3.92 -12.58
N GLY A 45 -7.09 3.83 -12.35
CA GLY A 45 -7.90 2.69 -12.80
C GLY A 45 -8.09 1.58 -11.77
N GLY A 46 -7.51 1.70 -10.56
CA GLY A 46 -7.69 0.62 -9.59
C GLY A 46 -7.25 0.94 -8.17
N VAL A 47 -7.60 0.03 -7.29
CA VAL A 47 -7.23 0.09 -5.88
C VAL A 47 -7.03 -1.34 -5.38
N GLU A 48 -6.09 -1.52 -4.47
CA GLU A 48 -5.83 -2.83 -3.87
C GLU A 48 -5.72 -2.67 -2.35
N VAL A 49 -6.33 -3.60 -1.61
CA VAL A 49 -6.20 -3.64 -0.16
C VAL A 49 -4.89 -4.37 0.17
N LEU A 50 -3.97 -3.67 0.82
CA LEU A 50 -2.67 -4.22 1.19
C LEU A 50 -2.74 -4.99 2.50
N ALA A 51 -3.57 -4.51 3.42
CA ALA A 51 -3.83 -5.16 4.70
C ALA A 51 -5.21 -4.76 5.16
N GLU A 52 -5.96 -5.72 5.69
CA GLU A 52 -7.32 -5.45 6.18
C GLU A 52 -7.31 -4.81 7.57
N ARG A 53 -6.27 -5.07 8.36
CA ARG A 53 -6.10 -4.51 9.69
C ARG A 53 -4.65 -4.28 10.00
N ILE A 54 -4.39 -3.19 10.70
CA ILE A 54 -3.12 -2.97 11.38
C ILE A 54 -3.37 -3.23 12.85
N THR A 55 -2.79 -4.25 13.39
CA THR A 55 -2.85 -4.50 14.82
C THR A 55 -1.45 -4.60 15.36
#